data_cd6dc696ae3e7c49d8646a1776531260
#
_entry.id   cd6dc696ae3e7c49d8646a1776531260
#
_cell.length_a   1.000
_cell.length_b   1.000
_cell.length_c   1.000
_cell.angle_alpha   90.00
_cell.angle_beta   90.00
_cell.angle_gamma   90.00
#
_symmetry.space_group_name_H-M   'P 1'
#
loop_
_entity.id
_entity.type
_entity.pdbx_description
1 polymer ?
#
loop_
_entity_poly.entity_id
_entity_poly.type
_entity_poly.pdbx_seq_one_letter_code
_entity_poly.pdbx_strand_id
1 'polypeptide(L)'
;MYEGVHAHPDGEATVARHALTAGEYGYDGIVVRNHGDRQTDYDPATVAAETGVDVVDGIELRSDDRAQLSGLVSQYRDDRTILAVHGGDDDINRFACEEPMVDVLAHPMADEGDVNHVLAKAAKQNHVHVEFDFSPVFTTDGGTRVQALRDLRKLRDIVSYYDTPYVVSLNPDSHLALRAPREVVAVAGAPD
;
A
#
# COMPACT_ATOMS: atom_id res chain seq x y z
N MET A 1 4.86 0.94 -13.92
CA MET A 1 4.91 0.68 -12.46
C MET A 1 4.20 1.82 -11.75
N TYR A 2 3.41 1.52 -10.72
CA TYR A 2 2.65 2.51 -9.94
C TYR A 2 3.14 2.52 -8.50
N GLU A 3 3.01 3.68 -7.82
CA GLU A 3 3.32 3.83 -6.39
C GLU A 3 2.09 4.33 -5.64
N GLY A 4 1.80 3.73 -4.48
CA GLY A 4 0.77 4.21 -3.56
C GLY A 4 1.28 5.44 -2.79
N VAL A 5 0.52 6.53 -2.75
CA VAL A 5 0.94 7.77 -2.09
C VAL A 5 -0.14 8.32 -1.17
N HIS A 6 0.30 8.98 -0.09
CA HIS A 6 -0.56 9.75 0.79
C HIS A 6 -0.32 11.24 0.54
N ALA A 7 -1.33 11.91 -0.03
CA ALA A 7 -1.25 13.34 -0.34
C ALA A 7 -1.90 14.19 0.76
N HIS A 8 -1.55 15.50 0.81
CA HIS A 8 -2.18 16.43 1.76
C HIS A 8 -3.73 16.36 1.65
N PRO A 9 -4.48 16.29 2.77
CA PRO A 9 -4.04 16.54 4.16
C PRO A 9 -3.53 15.31 4.93
N ASP A 10 -3.46 14.14 4.33
CA ASP A 10 -2.97 12.91 4.96
C ASP A 10 -1.43 12.85 4.97
N GLY A 11 -0.82 13.24 3.86
CA GLY A 11 0.62 13.43 3.72
C GLY A 11 1.02 14.91 3.65
N GLU A 12 2.28 15.15 3.32
CA GLU A 12 2.91 16.48 3.31
C GLU A 12 2.90 17.15 1.93
N ALA A 13 2.72 16.38 0.85
CA ALA A 13 2.78 16.88 -0.52
C ALA A 13 1.41 16.82 -1.21
N THR A 14 1.17 17.68 -2.20
CA THR A 14 -0.02 17.61 -3.04
C THR A 14 0.03 16.43 -4.03
N VAL A 15 -1.12 15.99 -4.53
CA VAL A 15 -1.21 14.94 -5.56
C VAL A 15 -0.35 15.28 -6.78
N ALA A 16 -0.45 16.51 -7.28
CA ALA A 16 0.34 16.97 -8.43
C ALA A 16 1.85 16.92 -8.17
N ARG A 17 2.29 17.23 -6.93
CA ARG A 17 3.70 17.15 -6.56
C ARG A 17 4.20 15.71 -6.50
N HIS A 18 3.40 14.79 -5.96
CA HIS A 18 3.71 13.37 -6.01
C HIS A 18 3.80 12.85 -7.44
N ALA A 19 2.81 13.17 -8.30
CA ALA A 19 2.78 12.74 -9.69
C ALA A 19 4.00 13.25 -10.47
N LEU A 20 4.35 14.53 -10.33
CA LEU A 20 5.52 15.10 -10.99
C LEU A 20 6.82 14.38 -10.61
N THR A 21 7.04 14.16 -9.30
CA THR A 21 8.23 13.45 -8.81
C THR A 21 8.24 11.97 -9.22
N ALA A 22 7.08 11.32 -9.23
CA ALA A 22 6.94 9.94 -9.71
C ALA A 22 7.36 9.82 -11.18
N GLY A 23 6.91 10.74 -12.04
CA GLY A 23 7.32 10.79 -13.44
C GLY A 23 8.82 11.02 -13.62
N GLU A 24 9.43 11.91 -12.83
CA GLU A 24 10.89 12.15 -12.85
C GLU A 24 11.68 10.89 -12.47
N TYR A 25 11.11 10.02 -11.63
CA TYR A 25 11.72 8.76 -11.19
C TYR A 25 11.40 7.56 -12.09
N GLY A 26 10.53 7.75 -13.10
CA GLY A 26 10.19 6.74 -14.10
C GLY A 26 9.04 5.83 -13.71
N TYR A 27 8.13 6.28 -12.85
CA TYR A 27 6.84 5.65 -12.64
C TYR A 27 5.87 5.99 -13.77
N ASP A 28 5.00 5.05 -14.12
CA ASP A 28 3.92 5.25 -15.09
C ASP A 28 2.73 5.96 -14.44
N GLY A 29 2.55 5.82 -13.13
CA GLY A 29 1.44 6.40 -12.39
C GLY A 29 1.61 6.37 -10.87
N ILE A 30 0.66 7.03 -10.21
CA ILE A 30 0.48 6.98 -8.76
C ILE A 30 -0.94 6.52 -8.42
N VAL A 31 -1.09 5.87 -7.27
CA VAL A 31 -2.38 5.58 -6.65
C VAL A 31 -2.52 6.47 -5.42
N VAL A 32 -3.44 7.42 -5.46
CA VAL A 32 -3.72 8.28 -4.29
C VAL A 32 -4.56 7.47 -3.31
N ARG A 33 -3.97 7.07 -2.19
CA ARG A 33 -4.61 6.18 -1.21
C ARG A 33 -4.69 6.78 0.19
N ASN A 34 -5.05 8.05 0.26
CA ASN A 34 -5.27 8.73 1.54
C ASN A 34 -6.24 7.93 2.41
N HIS A 35 -6.03 8.00 3.72
CA HIS A 35 -6.96 7.40 4.69
C HIS A 35 -8.37 8.00 4.55
N GLY A 36 -9.40 7.18 4.77
CA GLY A 36 -10.79 7.57 4.56
C GLY A 36 -11.25 8.79 5.36
N ASP A 37 -10.60 9.07 6.50
CA ASP A 37 -10.83 10.25 7.34
C ASP A 37 -9.99 11.48 6.93
N ARG A 38 -9.10 11.35 5.93
CA ARG A 38 -8.18 12.41 5.45
C ARG A 38 -8.13 12.50 3.94
N GLN A 39 -9.27 12.40 3.29
CA GLN A 39 -9.36 12.47 1.84
C GLN A 39 -8.92 13.84 1.32
N THR A 40 -8.41 13.86 0.09
CA THR A 40 -8.04 15.08 -0.64
C THR A 40 -9.00 15.32 -1.80
N ASP A 41 -9.21 16.58 -2.12
CA ASP A 41 -10.00 16.98 -3.28
C ASP A 41 -9.05 17.29 -4.45
N TYR A 42 -9.18 16.54 -5.54
CA TYR A 42 -8.39 16.71 -6.75
C TYR A 42 -9.12 16.08 -7.94
N ASP A 43 -8.77 16.53 -9.13
CA ASP A 43 -9.24 15.91 -10.38
C ASP A 43 -8.09 15.08 -11.00
N PRO A 44 -8.19 13.75 -11.00
CA PRO A 44 -7.16 12.87 -11.55
C PRO A 44 -6.79 13.19 -13.00
N ALA A 45 -7.79 13.50 -13.83
CA ALA A 45 -7.59 13.79 -15.24
C ALA A 45 -6.78 15.09 -15.45
N THR A 46 -7.07 16.13 -14.66
CA THR A 46 -6.31 17.38 -14.69
C THR A 46 -4.87 17.17 -14.28
N VAL A 47 -4.64 16.46 -13.16
CA VAL A 47 -3.26 16.19 -12.69
C VAL A 47 -2.49 15.35 -13.70
N ALA A 48 -3.12 14.31 -14.26
CA ALA A 48 -2.48 13.47 -15.29
C ALA A 48 -2.12 14.27 -16.55
N ALA A 49 -3.01 15.17 -17.00
CA ALA A 49 -2.74 16.02 -18.16
C ALA A 49 -1.57 17.01 -17.93
N GLU A 50 -1.44 17.53 -16.71
CA GLU A 50 -0.38 18.48 -16.35
C GLU A 50 0.99 17.81 -16.13
N THR A 51 1.01 16.59 -15.62
CA THR A 51 2.24 15.89 -15.21
C THR A 51 2.71 14.83 -16.20
N GLY A 52 1.82 14.35 -17.06
CA GLY A 52 2.09 13.23 -17.97
C GLY A 52 2.16 11.87 -17.26
N VAL A 53 1.71 11.78 -16.01
CA VAL A 53 1.71 10.58 -15.17
C VAL A 53 0.27 10.19 -14.87
N ASP A 54 -0.05 8.91 -14.97
CA ASP A 54 -1.39 8.42 -14.64
C ASP A 54 -1.70 8.58 -13.15
N VAL A 55 -2.93 8.95 -12.82
CA VAL A 55 -3.37 9.20 -11.44
C VAL A 55 -4.61 8.36 -11.16
N VAL A 56 -4.42 7.32 -10.38
CA VAL A 56 -5.47 6.39 -9.99
C VAL A 56 -6.09 6.80 -8.67
N ASP A 57 -7.42 6.85 -8.63
CA ASP A 57 -8.17 7.14 -7.42
C ASP A 57 -8.29 5.90 -6.55
N GLY A 58 -7.79 6.00 -5.34
CA GLY A 58 -7.81 4.95 -4.33
C GLY A 58 -8.22 5.48 -2.96
N ILE A 59 -8.30 4.58 -2.02
CA ILE A 59 -8.56 4.89 -0.60
C ILE A 59 -7.91 3.83 0.29
N GLU A 60 -7.42 4.23 1.45
CA GLU A 60 -7.01 3.34 2.51
C GLU A 60 -7.96 3.45 3.70
N LEU A 61 -8.57 2.34 4.07
CA LEU A 61 -9.52 2.26 5.18
C LEU A 61 -8.82 1.74 6.43
N ARG A 62 -9.01 2.44 7.55
CA ARG A 62 -8.48 2.03 8.85
C ARG A 62 -9.56 2.07 9.93
N SER A 63 -9.58 1.06 10.75
CA SER A 63 -10.36 0.96 11.98
C SER A 63 -9.90 -0.26 12.77
N ASP A 64 -9.99 -0.19 14.08
CA ASP A 64 -9.77 -1.34 14.98
C ASP A 64 -11.04 -2.20 15.12
N ASP A 65 -12.13 -1.81 14.47
CA ASP A 65 -13.42 -2.51 14.49
C ASP A 65 -13.75 -3.08 13.10
N ARG A 66 -13.76 -4.41 13.02
CA ARG A 66 -14.14 -5.17 11.81
C ARG A 66 -15.52 -4.79 11.27
N ALA A 67 -16.50 -4.55 12.14
CA ALA A 67 -17.86 -4.21 11.70
C ALA A 67 -17.88 -2.81 11.04
N GLN A 68 -17.13 -1.88 11.61
CA GLN A 68 -16.95 -0.55 11.02
C GLN A 68 -16.23 -0.65 9.68
N LEU A 69 -15.15 -1.44 9.57
CA LEU A 69 -14.44 -1.65 8.30
C LEU A 69 -15.35 -2.23 7.22
N SER A 70 -16.18 -3.22 7.55
CA SER A 70 -17.14 -3.79 6.58
C SER A 70 -18.12 -2.73 6.06
N GLY A 71 -18.57 -1.83 6.92
CA GLY A 71 -19.41 -0.69 6.52
C GLY A 71 -18.68 0.29 5.60
N LEU A 72 -17.42 0.62 5.93
CA LEU A 72 -16.58 1.51 5.11
C LEU A 72 -16.26 0.88 3.75
N VAL A 73 -15.90 -0.39 3.69
CA VAL A 73 -15.66 -1.11 2.43
C VAL A 73 -16.90 -1.02 1.52
N SER A 74 -18.08 -1.34 2.06
CA SER A 74 -19.33 -1.24 1.30
C SER A 74 -19.64 0.20 0.84
N GLN A 75 -19.30 1.19 1.66
CA GLN A 75 -19.53 2.61 1.34
C GLN A 75 -18.65 3.10 0.20
N TYR A 76 -17.38 2.68 0.15
CA TYR A 76 -16.40 3.25 -0.78
C TYR A 76 -16.14 2.39 -2.02
N ARG A 77 -16.55 1.12 -2.05
CA ARG A 77 -16.18 0.19 -3.13
C ARG A 77 -16.56 0.68 -4.53
N ASP A 78 -17.77 1.21 -4.68
CA ASP A 78 -18.27 1.63 -5.99
C ASP A 78 -17.66 2.95 -6.48
N ASP A 79 -17.08 3.73 -5.55
CA ASP A 79 -16.54 5.07 -5.83
C ASP A 79 -15.01 5.08 -5.98
N ARG A 80 -14.33 3.95 -5.76
CA ARG A 80 -12.86 3.88 -5.77
C ARG A 80 -12.33 2.77 -6.66
N THR A 81 -11.31 3.10 -7.44
CA THR A 81 -10.62 2.13 -8.30
C THR A 81 -9.82 1.13 -7.46
N ILE A 82 -9.09 1.62 -6.45
CA ILE A 82 -8.31 0.81 -5.52
C ILE A 82 -8.80 1.04 -4.09
N LEU A 83 -9.15 -0.04 -3.41
CA LEU A 83 -9.53 -0.04 -2.01
C LEU A 83 -8.54 -0.86 -1.20
N ALA A 84 -7.76 -0.18 -0.35
CA ALA A 84 -6.84 -0.81 0.58
C ALA A 84 -7.42 -0.82 2.00
N VAL A 85 -7.07 -1.83 2.77
CA VAL A 85 -7.33 -1.90 4.22
C VAL A 85 -6.00 -1.82 4.95
N HIS A 86 -5.88 -0.87 5.88
CA HIS A 86 -4.73 -0.73 6.77
C HIS A 86 -4.71 -1.87 7.77
N GLY A 87 -3.72 -2.74 7.65
CA GLY A 87 -3.51 -3.91 8.50
C GLY A 87 -2.74 -3.56 9.78
N GLY A 88 -1.90 -4.50 10.23
CA GLY A 88 -1.10 -4.34 11.44
C GLY A 88 -1.74 -4.98 12.69
N ASP A 89 -2.86 -5.64 12.51
CA ASP A 89 -3.55 -6.44 13.52
C ASP A 89 -4.05 -7.76 12.90
N ASP A 90 -4.01 -8.85 13.65
CA ASP A 90 -4.36 -10.19 13.13
C ASP A 90 -5.82 -10.29 12.68
N ASP A 91 -6.76 -9.68 13.40
CA ASP A 91 -8.19 -9.72 13.08
C ASP A 91 -8.51 -8.86 11.86
N ILE A 92 -7.84 -7.70 11.73
CA ILE A 92 -7.96 -6.79 10.60
C ILE A 92 -7.31 -7.39 9.35
N ASN A 93 -6.11 -7.96 9.49
CA ASN A 93 -5.44 -8.69 8.40
C ASN A 93 -6.32 -9.83 7.88
N ARG A 94 -6.95 -10.58 8.78
CA ARG A 94 -7.91 -11.63 8.43
C ARG A 94 -9.11 -11.07 7.68
N PHE A 95 -9.73 -10.01 8.21
CA PHE A 95 -10.86 -9.36 7.55
C PHE A 95 -10.50 -8.97 6.12
N ALA A 96 -9.39 -8.27 5.92
CA ALA A 96 -8.97 -7.82 4.60
C ALA A 96 -8.74 -8.99 3.63
N CYS A 97 -8.06 -10.07 4.07
CA CYS A 97 -7.82 -11.24 3.24
C CYS A 97 -9.10 -12.02 2.88
N GLU A 98 -10.12 -11.99 3.74
CA GLU A 98 -11.40 -12.70 3.55
C GLU A 98 -12.45 -11.87 2.78
N GLU A 99 -12.24 -10.57 2.59
CA GLU A 99 -13.20 -9.63 1.97
C GLU A 99 -12.92 -9.42 0.46
N PRO A 100 -13.72 -9.98 -0.46
CA PRO A 100 -13.49 -9.89 -1.90
C PRO A 100 -13.57 -8.47 -2.48
N MET A 101 -14.14 -7.52 -1.74
CA MET A 101 -14.22 -6.12 -2.16
C MET A 101 -12.96 -5.32 -1.82
N VAL A 102 -12.00 -5.91 -1.12
CA VAL A 102 -10.70 -5.32 -0.80
C VAL A 102 -9.69 -5.68 -1.90
N ASP A 103 -8.97 -4.71 -2.42
CA ASP A 103 -7.93 -4.93 -3.43
C ASP A 103 -6.56 -5.18 -2.79
N VAL A 104 -6.25 -4.47 -1.68
CA VAL A 104 -4.93 -4.50 -1.04
C VAL A 104 -5.06 -4.60 0.48
N LEU A 105 -4.37 -5.56 1.07
CA LEU A 105 -4.03 -5.55 2.50
C LEU A 105 -2.72 -4.77 2.66
N ALA A 106 -2.84 -3.52 3.14
CA ALA A 106 -1.72 -2.62 3.39
C ALA A 106 -1.08 -2.88 4.75
N HIS A 107 0.22 -2.64 4.88
CA HIS A 107 0.98 -2.74 6.13
C HIS A 107 0.75 -4.02 6.95
N PRO A 108 0.68 -5.23 6.34
CA PRO A 108 0.25 -6.45 7.04
C PRO A 108 1.17 -6.87 8.18
N MET A 109 2.42 -6.43 8.15
CA MET A 109 3.47 -6.78 9.12
C MET A 109 3.79 -5.62 10.10
N ALA A 110 2.95 -4.57 10.10
CA ALA A 110 3.10 -3.48 11.07
C ALA A 110 2.59 -3.89 12.46
N ASP A 111 3.03 -3.20 13.49
CA ASP A 111 2.60 -3.36 14.88
C ASP A 111 2.61 -4.83 15.34
N GLU A 112 1.44 -5.39 15.64
CA GLU A 112 1.26 -6.80 16.04
C GLU A 112 0.77 -7.69 14.90
N GLY A 113 0.65 -7.15 13.69
CA GLY A 113 0.15 -7.86 12.52
C GLY A 113 1.13 -8.92 11.99
N ASP A 114 0.55 -9.99 11.48
CA ASP A 114 1.30 -11.09 10.86
C ASP A 114 0.50 -11.67 9.69
N VAL A 115 1.21 -12.30 8.76
CA VAL A 115 0.62 -13.09 7.68
C VAL A 115 1.03 -14.54 7.82
N ASN A 116 0.03 -15.41 7.94
CA ASN A 116 0.23 -16.85 8.02
C ASN A 116 -0.35 -17.56 6.78
N HIS A 117 -0.20 -18.88 6.73
CA HIS A 117 -0.66 -19.70 5.61
C HIS A 117 -2.18 -19.66 5.39
N VAL A 118 -2.98 -19.35 6.41
CA VAL A 118 -4.44 -19.25 6.29
C VAL A 118 -4.77 -17.95 5.56
N LEU A 119 -4.16 -16.83 5.97
CA LEU A 119 -4.35 -15.52 5.36
C LEU A 119 -3.85 -15.49 3.91
N ALA A 120 -2.68 -16.07 3.65
CA ALA A 120 -2.14 -16.14 2.28
C ALA A 120 -3.09 -16.88 1.31
N LYS A 121 -3.70 -17.98 1.76
CA LYS A 121 -4.69 -18.71 0.95
C LYS A 121 -5.99 -17.93 0.78
N ALA A 122 -6.47 -17.26 1.82
CA ALA A 122 -7.67 -16.42 1.74
C ALA A 122 -7.47 -15.25 0.78
N ALA A 123 -6.35 -14.53 0.90
CA ALA A 123 -5.97 -13.45 0.00
C ALA A 123 -5.92 -13.91 -1.46
N LYS A 124 -5.27 -15.06 -1.73
CA LYS A 124 -5.26 -15.65 -3.08
C LYS A 124 -6.65 -15.97 -3.60
N GLN A 125 -7.50 -16.59 -2.78
CA GLN A 125 -8.85 -16.98 -3.17
C GLN A 125 -9.74 -15.79 -3.49
N ASN A 126 -9.57 -14.69 -2.75
CA ASN A 126 -10.35 -13.46 -2.89
C ASN A 126 -9.67 -12.41 -3.77
N HIS A 127 -8.52 -12.72 -4.37
CA HIS A 127 -7.73 -11.80 -5.21
C HIS A 127 -7.22 -10.55 -4.49
N VAL A 128 -7.08 -10.62 -3.17
CA VAL A 128 -6.50 -9.54 -2.35
C VAL A 128 -4.98 -9.56 -2.48
N HIS A 129 -4.39 -8.44 -2.84
CA HIS A 129 -2.94 -8.30 -2.92
C HIS A 129 -2.37 -8.00 -1.53
N VAL A 130 -1.36 -8.77 -1.13
CA VAL A 130 -0.66 -8.52 0.14
C VAL A 130 0.49 -7.55 -0.13
N GLU A 131 0.55 -6.45 0.63
CA GLU A 131 1.54 -5.41 0.41
C GLU A 131 2.88 -5.74 1.06
N PHE A 132 3.95 -5.59 0.28
CA PHE A 132 5.33 -5.47 0.78
C PHE A 132 5.64 -3.99 0.99
N ASP A 133 5.48 -3.51 2.22
CA ASP A 133 5.82 -2.14 2.57
C ASP A 133 7.32 -2.02 2.86
N PHE A 134 8.03 -1.34 1.96
CA PHE A 134 9.46 -1.06 2.10
C PHE A 134 9.76 0.25 2.83
N SER A 135 8.75 1.06 3.20
CA SER A 135 8.98 2.35 3.85
C SER A 135 9.85 2.24 5.11
N PRO A 136 9.66 1.25 6.03
CA PRO A 136 10.50 1.13 7.20
C PRO A 136 11.97 0.83 6.88
N VAL A 137 12.23 0.16 5.74
CA VAL A 137 13.60 -0.14 5.31
C VAL A 137 14.35 1.11 4.88
N PHE A 138 13.65 2.09 4.31
CA PHE A 138 14.25 3.35 3.82
C PHE A 138 14.23 4.47 4.85
N THR A 139 13.30 4.44 5.82
CA THR A 139 13.07 5.55 6.76
C THR A 139 13.63 5.29 8.16
N THR A 140 13.97 4.04 8.49
CA THR A 140 14.52 3.68 9.83
C THR A 140 15.95 3.17 9.75
N ASP A 141 16.58 2.98 10.91
CA ASP A 141 17.92 2.42 11.04
C ASP A 141 18.01 1.36 12.16
N GLY A 142 19.19 0.83 12.40
CA GLY A 142 19.49 -0.08 13.50
C GLY A 142 18.56 -1.30 13.58
N GLY A 143 18.05 -1.57 14.78
CA GLY A 143 17.22 -2.75 15.06
C GLY A 143 15.87 -2.73 14.35
N THR A 144 15.26 -1.58 14.21
CA THR A 144 13.95 -1.41 13.52
C THR A 144 14.06 -1.79 12.05
N ARG A 145 15.09 -1.30 11.35
CA ARG A 145 15.34 -1.68 9.96
C ARG A 145 15.63 -3.19 9.81
N VAL A 146 16.39 -3.77 10.73
CA VAL A 146 16.66 -5.22 10.72
C VAL A 146 15.38 -6.02 10.91
N GLN A 147 14.48 -5.56 11.80
CA GLN A 147 13.19 -6.21 12.00
C GLN A 147 12.33 -6.11 10.73
N ALA A 148 12.20 -4.93 10.13
CA ALA A 148 11.47 -4.75 8.88
C ALA A 148 11.96 -5.70 7.76
N LEU A 149 13.27 -5.85 7.61
CA LEU A 149 13.83 -6.80 6.64
C LEU A 149 13.50 -8.26 6.97
N ARG A 150 13.43 -8.64 8.24
CA ARG A 150 13.01 -9.99 8.65
C ARG A 150 11.53 -10.25 8.32
N ASP A 151 10.68 -9.25 8.57
CA ASP A 151 9.25 -9.35 8.32
C ASP A 151 8.97 -9.45 6.83
N LEU A 152 9.65 -8.66 6.00
CA LEU A 152 9.57 -8.76 4.55
C LEU A 152 10.05 -10.13 4.03
N ARG A 153 11.13 -10.71 4.59
CA ARG A 153 11.59 -12.06 4.22
C ARG A 153 10.57 -13.12 4.59
N LYS A 154 10.01 -13.06 5.80
CA LYS A 154 8.93 -13.95 6.22
C LYS A 154 7.73 -13.87 5.28
N LEU A 155 7.30 -12.64 4.97
CA LEU A 155 6.20 -12.40 4.05
C LEU A 155 6.49 -12.97 2.65
N ARG A 156 7.69 -12.74 2.11
CA ARG A 156 8.14 -13.30 0.83
C ARG A 156 8.02 -14.82 0.80
N ASP A 157 8.49 -15.49 1.84
CA ASP A 157 8.49 -16.96 1.89
C ASP A 157 7.07 -17.50 1.87
N ILE A 158 6.14 -16.88 2.59
CA ILE A 158 4.73 -17.28 2.61
C ILE A 158 4.04 -16.96 1.28
N VAL A 159 4.17 -15.73 0.80
CA VAL A 159 3.55 -15.28 -0.45
C VAL A 159 4.03 -16.11 -1.64
N SER A 160 5.34 -16.40 -1.71
CA SER A 160 5.91 -17.22 -2.78
C SER A 160 5.46 -18.68 -2.70
N TYR A 161 5.38 -19.26 -1.49
CA TYR A 161 4.97 -20.67 -1.31
C TYR A 161 3.51 -20.89 -1.71
N TYR A 162 2.62 -19.95 -1.40
CA TYR A 162 1.18 -20.07 -1.69
C TYR A 162 0.78 -19.40 -3.01
N ASP A 163 1.72 -18.76 -3.72
CA ASP A 163 1.46 -18.00 -4.95
C ASP A 163 0.34 -16.97 -4.73
N THR A 164 0.46 -16.22 -3.64
CA THR A 164 -0.47 -15.16 -3.24
C THR A 164 -0.19 -13.90 -4.05
N PRO A 165 -1.20 -13.18 -4.56
CA PRO A 165 -0.98 -11.92 -5.24
C PRO A 165 -0.38 -10.89 -4.28
N TYR A 166 0.52 -10.04 -4.79
CA TYR A 166 1.16 -9.03 -3.98
C TYR A 166 1.44 -7.74 -4.74
N VAL A 167 1.63 -6.67 -3.99
CA VAL A 167 2.13 -5.39 -4.46
C VAL A 167 3.35 -4.97 -3.64
N VAL A 168 4.16 -4.09 -4.19
CA VAL A 168 5.33 -3.50 -3.51
C VAL A 168 5.12 -2.00 -3.46
N SER A 169 5.30 -1.39 -2.30
CA SER A 169 5.10 0.03 -2.09
C SER A 169 6.10 0.60 -1.07
N LEU A 170 6.28 1.90 -1.14
CA LEU A 170 6.99 2.73 -0.16
C LEU A 170 6.04 3.58 0.67
N ASN A 171 4.79 3.69 0.24
CA ASN A 171 3.74 4.49 0.89
C ASN A 171 4.21 5.90 1.30
N PRO A 172 4.84 6.68 0.39
CA PRO A 172 5.39 7.97 0.74
C PRO A 172 4.28 8.97 1.08
N ASP A 173 4.41 9.59 2.24
CA ASP A 173 3.61 10.75 2.68
C ASP A 173 4.17 12.08 2.13
N SER A 174 5.41 12.07 1.67
CA SER A 174 6.08 13.21 1.06
C SER A 174 6.71 12.81 -0.28
N HIS A 175 6.64 13.70 -1.26
CA HIS A 175 7.33 13.49 -2.54
C HIS A 175 8.85 13.29 -2.38
N LEU A 176 9.44 13.76 -1.27
CA LEU A 176 10.85 13.56 -0.93
C LEU A 176 11.16 12.14 -0.44
N ALA A 177 10.14 11.41 0.00
CA ALA A 177 10.26 10.01 0.43
C ALA A 177 10.15 9.01 -0.74
N LEU A 178 9.67 9.45 -1.92
CA LEU A 178 9.69 8.63 -3.14
C LEU A 178 11.11 8.15 -3.45
N ARG A 179 11.21 6.93 -3.98
CA ARG A 179 12.45 6.36 -4.52
C ARG A 179 12.20 5.85 -5.92
N ALA A 180 13.21 5.88 -6.77
CA ALA A 180 13.05 5.33 -8.10
C ALA A 180 12.81 3.81 -8.06
N PRO A 181 11.99 3.24 -8.96
CA PRO A 181 11.69 1.80 -8.99
C PRO A 181 12.93 0.91 -8.92
N ARG A 182 14.02 1.30 -9.60
CA ARG A 182 15.30 0.58 -9.58
C ARG A 182 15.94 0.48 -8.18
N GLU A 183 15.71 1.48 -7.32
CA GLU A 183 16.25 1.48 -5.96
C GLU A 183 15.48 0.50 -5.08
N VAL A 184 14.15 0.45 -5.22
CA VAL A 184 13.30 -0.52 -4.53
C VAL A 184 13.63 -1.94 -4.97
N VAL A 185 13.75 -2.17 -6.28
CA VAL A 185 14.15 -3.47 -6.84
C VAL A 185 15.54 -3.89 -6.35
N ALA A 186 16.49 -2.97 -6.27
CA ALA A 186 17.85 -3.28 -5.79
C ALA A 186 17.83 -3.74 -4.32
N VAL A 187 16.99 -3.13 -3.47
CA VAL A 187 16.85 -3.54 -2.06
C VAL A 187 16.08 -4.85 -1.94
N ALA A 188 15.00 -5.02 -2.69
CA ALA A 188 14.19 -6.24 -2.68
C ALA A 188 14.95 -7.46 -3.22
N GLY A 189 15.87 -7.26 -4.16
CA GLY A 189 16.69 -8.32 -4.76
C GLY A 189 18.07 -8.52 -4.11
N ALA A 190 18.37 -7.80 -3.02
CA ALA A 190 19.63 -7.96 -2.32
C ALA A 190 19.76 -9.39 -1.77
N PRO A 191 20.89 -10.09 -1.98
CA PRO A 191 21.10 -11.41 -1.40
C PRO A 191 21.12 -11.32 0.14
N ASP A 192 20.71 -12.40 0.78
CA ASP A 192 20.65 -12.56 2.24
C ASP A 192 22.01 -12.34 2.92
#